data_52e3e82a5a977ed1e6ad0b3e0e7e8d72
#
_entry.id   52e3e82a5a977ed1e6ad0b3e0e7e8d72
#
_cell.length_a   1.000
_cell.length_b   1.000
_cell.length_c   1.000
_cell.angle_alpha   90.00
_cell.angle_beta   90.00
_cell.angle_gamma   90.00
#
_symmetry.space_group_name_H-M   'P 1'
#
loop_
_entity.id
_entity.type
_entity.pdbx_description
1 polymer ?
#
loop_
_entity_poly.entity_id
_entity_poly.type
_entity_poly.pdbx_seq_one_letter_code
_entity_poly.pdbx_strand_id
1 'polypeptide(L)'
;MEKLDHRSRVTRMLIRRAFTDLLGQKPIESISVKELCAAAGINRGTFYGHYQDLYDLRRQMEEEMMADFQKAMEPLLAQEGELSPLEVTTGIFRCLRDNADVCTVTLGPYGDKEFAARLISVGRERCLSSYARYFAGATRRQLEFYYAFVSAGCIGLLERWLAEGMTVPAEEMAAMAEGVMMRGIGFLEEK
;
A
#
# COMPACT_ATOMS: atom_id res chain seq x y z
N MET A 1 23.16 -17.00 -18.72
CA MET A 1 22.15 -16.95 -17.66
C MET A 1 21.68 -15.52 -17.39
N GLU A 2 22.56 -14.57 -17.19
CA GLU A 2 22.25 -13.14 -16.90
C GLU A 2 21.33 -12.41 -17.92
N LYS A 3 21.52 -12.64 -19.23
CA LYS A 3 20.69 -12.02 -20.29
C LYS A 3 19.23 -12.52 -20.32
N LEU A 4 18.97 -13.78 -19.96
CA LEU A 4 17.60 -14.33 -19.86
C LEU A 4 16.87 -13.73 -18.65
N ASP A 5 17.56 -13.57 -17.55
CA ASP A 5 17.00 -12.96 -16.33
C ASP A 5 16.65 -11.48 -16.53
N HIS A 6 17.52 -10.72 -17.19
CA HIS A 6 17.25 -9.32 -17.52
C HIS A 6 16.03 -9.17 -18.46
N ARG A 7 15.91 -10.00 -19.48
CA ARG A 7 14.76 -9.96 -20.42
C ARG A 7 13.45 -10.33 -19.70
N SER A 8 13.50 -11.32 -18.82
CA SER A 8 12.36 -11.73 -18.00
C SER A 8 11.90 -10.60 -17.07
N ARG A 9 12.82 -9.89 -16.41
CA ARG A 9 12.51 -8.74 -15.57
C ARG A 9 11.87 -7.59 -16.34
N VAL A 10 12.42 -7.22 -17.47
CA VAL A 10 11.84 -6.18 -18.35
C VAL A 10 10.43 -6.56 -18.78
N THR A 11 10.22 -7.82 -19.19
CA THR A 11 8.90 -8.32 -19.59
C THR A 11 7.89 -8.22 -18.43
N ARG A 12 8.26 -8.65 -17.23
CA ARG A 12 7.39 -8.52 -16.05
C ARG A 12 7.03 -7.05 -15.77
N MET A 13 8.01 -6.15 -15.86
CA MET A 13 7.78 -4.72 -15.65
C MET A 13 6.77 -4.15 -16.65
N LEU A 14 6.89 -4.51 -17.95
CA LEU A 14 5.95 -4.08 -18.98
C LEU A 14 4.53 -4.61 -18.74
N ILE A 15 4.40 -5.89 -18.36
CA ILE A 15 3.12 -6.52 -18.02
C ILE A 15 2.49 -5.82 -16.83
N ARG A 16 3.23 -5.61 -15.76
CA ARG A 16 2.74 -4.96 -14.52
C ARG A 16 2.25 -3.55 -14.80
N ARG A 17 3.05 -2.75 -15.50
CA ARG A 17 2.68 -1.38 -15.86
C ARG A 17 1.37 -1.34 -16.67
N ALA A 18 1.27 -2.13 -17.73
CA ALA A 18 0.06 -2.20 -18.54
C ALA A 18 -1.17 -2.68 -17.73
N PHE A 19 -0.97 -3.60 -16.78
CA PHE A 19 -2.03 -4.08 -15.90
C PHE A 19 -2.50 -3.00 -14.93
N THR A 20 -1.55 -2.27 -14.32
CA THR A 20 -1.85 -1.13 -13.43
C THR A 20 -2.64 -0.05 -14.15
N ASP A 21 -2.20 0.33 -15.37
CA ASP A 21 -2.87 1.33 -16.19
C ASP A 21 -4.32 0.92 -16.54
N LEU A 22 -4.55 -0.36 -16.83
CA LEU A 22 -5.89 -0.89 -17.13
C LEU A 22 -6.77 -0.97 -15.88
N LEU A 23 -6.24 -1.38 -14.73
CA LEU A 23 -6.96 -1.43 -13.46
C LEU A 23 -7.32 -0.04 -12.93
N GLY A 24 -6.57 0.97 -13.26
CA GLY A 24 -6.94 2.36 -12.99
C GLY A 24 -8.19 2.83 -13.75
N GLN A 25 -8.59 2.12 -14.82
CA GLN A 25 -9.69 2.51 -15.70
C GLN A 25 -10.92 1.62 -15.54
N LYS A 26 -10.76 0.35 -15.19
CA LYS A 26 -11.88 -0.62 -15.13
C LYS A 26 -11.54 -1.84 -14.25
N PRO A 27 -12.58 -2.53 -13.74
CA PRO A 27 -12.38 -3.70 -12.89
C PRO A 27 -11.73 -4.86 -13.66
N ILE A 28 -11.05 -5.75 -12.92
CA ILE A 28 -10.27 -6.86 -13.47
C ILE A 28 -11.10 -7.80 -14.36
N GLU A 29 -12.38 -8.00 -14.02
CA GLU A 29 -13.34 -8.83 -14.78
C GLU A 29 -13.58 -8.29 -16.21
N SER A 30 -13.36 -7.00 -16.41
CA SER A 30 -13.50 -6.31 -17.69
C SER A 30 -12.21 -6.22 -18.50
N ILE A 31 -11.10 -6.74 -17.97
CA ILE A 31 -9.79 -6.77 -18.63
C ILE A 31 -9.59 -8.14 -19.27
N SER A 32 -9.12 -8.18 -20.52
CA SER A 32 -8.73 -9.44 -21.16
C SER A 32 -7.21 -9.56 -21.29
N VAL A 33 -6.69 -10.80 -21.25
CA VAL A 33 -5.26 -11.07 -21.51
C VAL A 33 -4.84 -10.54 -22.89
N LYS A 34 -5.75 -10.55 -23.88
CA LYS A 34 -5.48 -9.99 -25.21
C LYS A 34 -5.19 -8.49 -25.14
N GLU A 35 -6.02 -7.78 -24.43
CA GLU A 35 -5.91 -6.33 -24.24
C GLU A 35 -4.64 -5.96 -23.46
N LEU A 36 -4.39 -6.66 -22.34
CA LEU A 36 -3.17 -6.49 -21.57
C LEU A 36 -1.92 -6.71 -22.41
N CYS A 37 -1.86 -7.81 -23.21
CA CYS A 37 -0.73 -8.09 -24.08
C CYS A 37 -0.52 -7.02 -25.14
N ALA A 38 -1.60 -6.48 -25.71
CA ALA A 38 -1.53 -5.38 -26.66
C ALA A 38 -0.96 -4.11 -26.01
N ALA A 39 -1.43 -3.75 -24.82
CA ALA A 39 -0.93 -2.61 -24.06
C ALA A 39 0.54 -2.77 -23.61
N ALA A 40 0.95 -3.98 -23.24
CA ALA A 40 2.32 -4.29 -22.84
C ALA A 40 3.30 -4.50 -24.04
N GLY A 41 2.80 -4.54 -25.27
CA GLY A 41 3.62 -4.81 -26.47
C GLY A 41 4.19 -6.23 -26.53
N ILE A 42 3.49 -7.24 -25.98
CA ILE A 42 3.92 -8.63 -25.92
C ILE A 42 2.90 -9.57 -26.58
N ASN A 43 3.30 -10.80 -26.87
CA ASN A 43 2.37 -11.85 -27.29
C ASN A 43 1.81 -12.63 -26.09
N ARG A 44 0.69 -13.35 -26.29
CA ARG A 44 0.03 -14.16 -25.24
C ARG A 44 0.92 -15.27 -24.70
N GLY A 45 1.75 -15.90 -25.54
CA GLY A 45 2.68 -16.95 -25.09
C GLY A 45 3.70 -16.39 -24.09
N THR A 46 4.15 -15.16 -24.28
CA THR A 46 5.03 -14.45 -23.34
C THR A 46 4.31 -14.21 -22.01
N PHE A 47 3.04 -13.78 -22.03
CA PHE A 47 2.25 -13.59 -20.82
C PHE A 47 2.10 -14.91 -20.04
N TYR A 48 1.65 -15.98 -20.71
CA TYR A 48 1.46 -17.29 -20.08
C TYR A 48 2.76 -17.98 -19.65
N GLY A 49 3.91 -17.50 -20.11
CA GLY A 49 5.22 -17.90 -19.59
C GLY A 49 5.54 -17.29 -18.21
N HIS A 50 4.79 -16.28 -17.77
CA HIS A 50 4.99 -15.59 -16.47
C HIS A 50 3.82 -15.76 -15.53
N TYR A 51 2.58 -15.77 -16.01
CA TYR A 51 1.34 -15.74 -15.23
C TYR A 51 0.31 -16.70 -15.81
N GLN A 52 -0.48 -17.34 -14.95
CA GLN A 52 -1.56 -18.25 -15.38
C GLN A 52 -2.75 -17.47 -15.95
N ASP A 53 -3.10 -16.36 -15.31
CA ASP A 53 -4.17 -15.44 -15.68
C ASP A 53 -3.95 -14.06 -15.03
N LEU A 54 -4.94 -13.15 -15.15
CA LEU A 54 -4.87 -11.80 -14.58
C LEU A 54 -4.98 -11.81 -13.04
N TYR A 55 -5.68 -12.78 -12.47
CA TYR A 55 -5.80 -12.91 -11.02
C TYR A 55 -4.50 -13.42 -10.40
N ASP A 56 -3.80 -14.34 -11.09
CA ASP A 56 -2.46 -14.78 -10.70
C ASP A 56 -1.45 -13.63 -10.76
N LEU A 57 -1.51 -12.80 -11.81
CA LEU A 57 -0.70 -11.58 -11.91
C LEU A 57 -0.95 -10.65 -10.72
N ARG A 58 -2.23 -10.34 -10.41
CA ARG A 58 -2.60 -9.50 -9.27
C ARG A 58 -2.09 -10.09 -7.96
N ARG A 59 -2.33 -11.37 -7.71
CA ARG A 59 -1.90 -12.07 -6.50
C ARG A 59 -0.38 -11.99 -6.30
N GLN A 60 0.42 -12.21 -7.36
CA GLN A 60 1.88 -12.10 -7.29
C GLN A 60 2.33 -10.68 -6.97
N MET A 61 1.69 -9.65 -7.56
CA MET A 61 1.97 -8.25 -7.23
C MET A 61 1.66 -7.92 -5.77
N GLU A 62 0.54 -8.41 -5.25
CA GLU A 62 0.13 -8.23 -3.84
C GLU A 62 1.07 -8.94 -2.87
N GLU A 63 1.50 -10.17 -3.19
CA GLU A 63 2.45 -10.93 -2.36
C GLU A 63 3.82 -10.23 -2.28
N GLU A 64 4.33 -9.72 -3.41
CA GLU A 64 5.58 -8.94 -3.44
C GLU A 64 5.46 -7.66 -2.62
N MET A 65 4.35 -6.90 -2.78
CA MET A 65 4.11 -5.70 -1.98
C MET A 65 4.00 -6.00 -0.49
N MET A 66 3.31 -7.09 -0.10
CA MET A 66 3.22 -7.49 1.29
C MET A 66 4.61 -7.79 1.87
N ALA A 67 5.46 -8.49 1.12
CA ALA A 67 6.83 -8.79 1.54
C ALA A 67 7.67 -7.51 1.70
N ASP A 68 7.59 -6.59 0.73
CA ASP A 68 8.30 -5.31 0.80
C ASP A 68 7.79 -4.44 1.96
N PHE A 69 6.48 -4.42 2.19
CA PHE A 69 5.87 -3.72 3.31
C PHE A 69 6.32 -4.30 4.67
N GLN A 70 6.29 -5.62 4.83
CA GLN A 70 6.76 -6.28 6.03
C GLN A 70 8.23 -6.00 6.30
N LYS A 71 9.07 -6.08 5.26
CA LYS A 71 10.50 -5.76 5.35
C LYS A 71 10.76 -4.30 5.71
N ALA A 72 9.99 -3.36 5.16
CA ALA A 72 10.10 -1.94 5.49
C ALA A 72 9.67 -1.64 6.92
N MET A 73 8.68 -2.38 7.42
CA MET A 73 8.15 -2.23 8.79
C MET A 73 8.98 -2.98 9.84
N GLU A 74 9.74 -4.01 9.46
CA GLU A 74 10.51 -4.85 10.39
C GLU A 74 11.43 -4.05 11.33
N PRO A 75 12.26 -3.09 10.86
CA PRO A 75 13.10 -2.28 11.74
C PRO A 75 12.30 -1.45 12.74
N LEU A 76 11.13 -0.95 12.31
CA LEU A 76 10.24 -0.18 13.16
C LEU A 76 9.52 -1.06 14.19
N LEU A 77 9.13 -2.27 13.80
CA LEU A 77 8.44 -3.21 14.68
C LEU A 77 9.39 -3.92 15.65
N ALA A 78 10.66 -4.10 15.29
CA ALA A 78 11.69 -4.76 16.10
C ALA A 78 12.32 -3.84 17.15
N GLN A 79 12.21 -2.52 17.03
CA GLN A 79 12.77 -1.60 18.02
C GLN A 79 12.09 -1.79 19.38
N GLU A 80 12.89 -2.03 20.43
CA GLU A 80 12.41 -2.11 21.82
C GLU A 80 12.05 -0.73 22.41
N GLY A 81 12.33 0.36 21.68
CA GLY A 81 12.07 1.75 22.08
C GLY A 81 10.61 2.21 21.81
N GLU A 82 10.35 3.43 22.24
CA GLU A 82 9.10 4.13 21.91
C GLU A 82 9.16 4.59 20.45
N LEU A 83 8.41 3.91 19.58
CA LEU A 83 8.15 4.43 18.24
C LEU A 83 7.14 5.56 18.36
N SER A 84 7.49 6.72 17.85
CA SER A 84 6.51 7.79 17.67
C SER A 84 5.50 7.37 16.58
N PRO A 85 4.23 7.76 16.72
CA PRO A 85 3.25 7.56 15.65
C PRO A 85 3.70 8.11 14.30
N LEU A 86 4.48 9.21 14.30
CA LEU A 86 5.03 9.83 13.10
C LEU A 86 6.04 8.92 12.38
N GLU A 87 6.96 8.27 13.11
CA GLU A 87 7.96 7.38 12.50
C GLU A 87 7.29 6.20 11.82
N VAL A 88 6.30 5.57 12.47
CA VAL A 88 5.53 4.46 11.90
C VAL A 88 4.78 4.93 10.65
N THR A 89 4.08 6.05 10.74
CA THR A 89 3.29 6.59 9.63
C THR A 89 4.19 6.98 8.46
N THR A 90 5.33 7.62 8.72
CA THR A 90 6.31 7.98 7.69
C THR A 90 6.85 6.75 6.97
N GLY A 91 7.18 5.68 7.71
CA GLY A 91 7.62 4.40 7.14
C GLY A 91 6.57 3.80 6.20
N ILE A 92 5.30 3.83 6.61
CA ILE A 92 4.17 3.36 5.80
C ILE A 92 4.05 4.18 4.50
N PHE A 93 3.99 5.51 4.57
CA PHE A 93 3.84 6.36 3.39
C PHE A 93 5.03 6.26 2.42
N ARG A 94 6.26 6.11 2.93
CA ARG A 94 7.44 5.86 2.09
C ARG A 94 7.34 4.53 1.35
N CYS A 95 7.01 3.46 2.06
CA CYS A 95 6.86 2.14 1.46
C CYS A 95 5.79 2.15 0.37
N LEU A 96 4.65 2.80 0.61
CA LEU A 96 3.58 2.90 -0.37
C LEU A 96 3.96 3.76 -1.59
N ARG A 97 4.71 4.85 -1.40
CA ARG A 97 5.26 5.65 -2.50
C ARG A 97 6.21 4.83 -3.38
N ASP A 98 7.09 4.07 -2.75
CA ASP A 98 8.08 3.26 -3.46
C ASP A 98 7.45 2.08 -4.24
N ASN A 99 6.19 1.75 -3.91
CA ASN A 99 5.36 0.73 -4.56
C ASN A 99 4.07 1.32 -5.18
N ALA A 100 4.15 2.54 -5.74
CA ALA A 100 2.99 3.30 -6.24
C ALA A 100 2.15 2.55 -7.30
N ASP A 101 2.80 1.77 -8.17
CA ASP A 101 2.15 0.93 -9.18
C ASP A 101 1.26 -0.14 -8.54
N VAL A 102 1.75 -0.80 -7.49
CA VAL A 102 0.98 -1.81 -6.76
C VAL A 102 -0.10 -1.18 -5.89
N CYS A 103 0.18 0.00 -5.29
CA CYS A 103 -0.83 0.75 -4.54
C CYS A 103 -2.04 1.12 -5.41
N THR A 104 -1.84 1.48 -6.68
CA THR A 104 -2.93 1.73 -7.63
C THR A 104 -3.81 0.49 -7.83
N VAL A 105 -3.19 -0.69 -7.89
CA VAL A 105 -3.90 -1.98 -8.03
C VAL A 105 -4.67 -2.35 -6.77
N THR A 106 -4.10 -2.06 -5.61
CA THR A 106 -4.61 -2.56 -4.31
C THR A 106 -5.52 -1.57 -3.59
N LEU A 107 -5.25 -0.28 -3.72
CA LEU A 107 -5.97 0.80 -3.04
C LEU A 107 -6.77 1.68 -4.00
N GLY A 108 -6.64 1.46 -5.31
CA GLY A 108 -7.39 2.19 -6.33
C GLY A 108 -8.88 1.84 -6.34
N PRO A 109 -9.68 2.50 -7.20
CA PRO A 109 -11.14 2.33 -7.25
C PRO A 109 -11.61 0.88 -7.49
N TYR A 110 -10.76 0.09 -8.12
CA TYR A 110 -11.01 -1.33 -8.43
C TYR A 110 -10.06 -2.26 -7.66
N GLY A 111 -9.47 -1.76 -6.56
CA GLY A 111 -8.51 -2.48 -5.73
C GLY A 111 -9.11 -3.60 -4.90
N ASP A 112 -8.25 -4.44 -4.34
CA ASP A 112 -8.63 -5.53 -3.45
C ASP A 112 -8.75 -5.05 -2.00
N LYS A 113 -9.99 -4.91 -1.53
CA LYS A 113 -10.27 -4.47 -0.15
C LYS A 113 -9.78 -5.47 0.90
N GLU A 114 -9.72 -6.76 0.59
CA GLU A 114 -9.19 -7.77 1.51
C GLU A 114 -7.68 -7.63 1.64
N PHE A 115 -6.99 -7.35 0.54
CA PHE A 115 -5.55 -7.07 0.58
C PHE A 115 -5.25 -5.80 1.38
N ALA A 116 -6.00 -4.71 1.17
CA ALA A 116 -5.88 -3.49 1.95
C ALA A 116 -6.07 -3.75 3.46
N ALA A 117 -7.07 -4.56 3.83
CA ALA A 117 -7.30 -4.95 5.22
C ALA A 117 -6.13 -5.78 5.79
N ARG A 118 -5.52 -6.67 4.99
CA ARG A 118 -4.33 -7.43 5.40
C ARG A 118 -3.11 -6.52 5.63
N LEU A 119 -2.86 -5.54 4.76
CA LEU A 119 -1.79 -4.56 4.96
C LEU A 119 -1.95 -3.79 6.27
N ILE A 120 -3.17 -3.34 6.57
CA ILE A 120 -3.48 -2.62 7.81
C ILE A 120 -3.26 -3.51 9.03
N SER A 121 -3.51 -4.81 8.94
CA SER A 121 -3.31 -5.74 10.06
C SER A 121 -1.84 -5.94 10.43
N VAL A 122 -0.91 -5.64 9.51
CA VAL A 122 0.54 -5.68 9.80
C VAL A 122 0.88 -4.62 10.84
N GLY A 123 1.44 -5.05 11.96
CA GLY A 123 1.80 -4.14 13.06
C GLY A 123 0.64 -3.68 13.96
N ARG A 124 -0.60 -4.16 13.74
CA ARG A 124 -1.76 -3.78 14.56
C ARG A 124 -1.50 -3.91 16.08
N GLU A 125 -1.00 -5.05 16.52
CA GLU A 125 -0.73 -5.28 17.95
C GLU A 125 0.38 -4.37 18.48
N ARG A 126 1.38 -4.04 17.65
CA ARG A 126 2.43 -3.08 18.03
C ARG A 126 1.87 -1.66 18.17
N CYS A 127 1.02 -1.23 17.25
CA CYS A 127 0.35 0.07 17.34
C CYS A 127 -0.53 0.14 18.60
N LEU A 128 -1.35 -0.88 18.85
CA LEU A 128 -2.20 -0.92 20.04
C LEU A 128 -1.39 -0.89 21.35
N SER A 129 -0.27 -1.60 21.41
CA SER A 129 0.64 -1.60 22.56
C SER A 129 1.31 -0.23 22.74
N SER A 130 1.69 0.44 21.65
CA SER A 130 2.24 1.79 21.69
C SER A 130 1.21 2.80 22.20
N TYR A 131 -0.03 2.75 21.67
CA TYR A 131 -1.12 3.62 22.11
C TYR A 131 -1.49 3.39 23.57
N ALA A 132 -1.47 2.13 24.05
CA ALA A 132 -1.74 1.83 25.47
C ALA A 132 -0.72 2.48 26.40
N ARG A 133 0.52 2.63 25.97
CA ARG A 133 1.55 3.35 26.75
C ARG A 133 1.36 4.86 26.69
N TYR A 134 1.03 5.39 25.52
CA TYR A 134 0.80 6.82 25.31
C TYR A 134 -0.46 7.32 26.04
N PHE A 135 -1.51 6.49 26.06
CA PHE A 135 -2.82 6.80 26.65
C PHE A 135 -3.11 5.87 27.84
N ALA A 136 -2.31 6.01 28.91
CA ALA A 136 -2.34 5.11 30.07
C ALA A 136 -3.73 4.95 30.75
N GLY A 137 -4.66 5.88 30.52
CA GLY A 137 -6.06 5.80 31.02
C GLY A 137 -7.04 5.13 30.06
N ALA A 138 -6.62 4.78 28.85
CA ALA A 138 -7.51 4.21 27.83
C ALA A 138 -7.67 2.68 28.01
N THR A 139 -8.90 2.21 27.93
CA THR A 139 -9.18 0.77 27.90
C THR A 139 -8.79 0.15 26.56
N ARG A 140 -8.49 -1.16 26.55
CA ARG A 140 -8.21 -1.91 25.30
C ARG A 140 -9.30 -1.68 24.25
N ARG A 141 -10.57 -1.68 24.66
CA ARG A 141 -11.70 -1.46 23.75
C ARG A 141 -11.67 -0.07 23.11
N GLN A 142 -11.34 0.98 23.85
CA GLN A 142 -11.20 2.34 23.31
C GLN A 142 -10.07 2.42 22.30
N LEU A 143 -8.93 1.78 22.58
CA LEU A 143 -7.79 1.74 21.67
C LEU A 143 -8.11 0.97 20.38
N GLU A 144 -8.90 -0.10 20.45
CA GLU A 144 -9.35 -0.84 19.26
C GLU A 144 -10.27 0.00 18.36
N PHE A 145 -11.21 0.76 18.95
CA PHE A 145 -12.02 1.70 18.17
C PHE A 145 -11.20 2.85 17.59
N TYR A 146 -10.26 3.38 18.35
CA TYR A 146 -9.33 4.40 17.87
C TYR A 146 -8.48 3.87 16.72
N TYR A 147 -7.91 2.68 16.82
CA TYR A 147 -7.15 2.03 15.75
C TYR A 147 -8.01 1.84 14.48
N ALA A 148 -9.25 1.38 14.63
CA ALA A 148 -10.15 1.21 13.50
C ALA A 148 -10.45 2.55 12.79
N PHE A 149 -10.67 3.62 13.55
CA PHE A 149 -10.87 4.98 13.01
C PHE A 149 -9.62 5.50 12.28
N VAL A 150 -8.46 5.41 12.94
CA VAL A 150 -7.19 5.89 12.39
C VAL A 150 -6.81 5.11 11.12
N SER A 151 -6.91 3.78 11.14
CA SER A 151 -6.57 2.97 9.97
C SER A 151 -7.47 3.26 8.77
N ALA A 152 -8.77 3.43 8.98
CA ALA A 152 -9.70 3.84 7.93
C ALA A 152 -9.39 5.24 7.39
N GLY A 153 -9.06 6.19 8.28
CA GLY A 153 -8.63 7.53 7.90
C GLY A 153 -7.33 7.54 7.09
N CYS A 154 -6.34 6.75 7.48
CA CYS A 154 -5.09 6.60 6.74
C CYS A 154 -5.32 6.02 5.34
N ILE A 155 -6.22 5.04 5.18
CA ILE A 155 -6.59 4.53 3.85
C ILE A 155 -7.17 5.65 3.00
N GLY A 156 -8.14 6.42 3.52
CA GLY A 156 -8.73 7.53 2.78
C GLY A 156 -7.70 8.58 2.36
N LEU A 157 -6.72 8.89 3.22
CA LEU A 157 -5.60 9.77 2.86
C LEU A 157 -4.73 9.16 1.75
N LEU A 158 -4.45 7.87 1.80
CA LEU A 158 -3.68 7.16 0.78
C LEU A 158 -4.40 7.12 -0.57
N GLU A 159 -5.69 6.78 -0.58
CA GLU A 159 -6.51 6.79 -1.79
C GLU A 159 -6.54 8.18 -2.43
N ARG A 160 -6.68 9.23 -1.62
CA ARG A 160 -6.65 10.61 -2.11
C ARG A 160 -5.28 11.00 -2.67
N TRP A 161 -4.21 10.65 -1.97
CA TRP A 161 -2.83 10.91 -2.39
C TRP A 161 -2.49 10.20 -3.71
N LEU A 162 -2.91 8.94 -3.86
CA LEU A 162 -2.80 8.18 -5.12
C LEU A 162 -3.55 8.87 -6.26
N ALA A 163 -4.81 9.28 -6.01
CA ALA A 163 -5.63 9.96 -7.02
C ALA A 163 -5.02 11.30 -7.49
N GLU A 164 -4.24 11.97 -6.64
CA GLU A 164 -3.50 13.19 -6.95
C GLU A 164 -2.09 12.93 -7.54
N GLY A 165 -1.76 11.67 -7.84
CA GLY A 165 -0.47 11.28 -8.43
C GLY A 165 0.70 11.35 -7.45
N MET A 166 0.45 11.26 -6.14
CA MET A 166 1.49 11.28 -5.08
C MET A 166 2.43 12.49 -5.16
N THR A 167 1.90 13.65 -5.55
CA THR A 167 2.68 14.89 -5.74
C THR A 167 3.23 15.48 -4.45
N VAL A 168 2.55 15.22 -3.32
CA VAL A 168 3.00 15.62 -1.97
C VAL A 168 4.06 14.64 -1.47
N PRO A 169 5.17 15.09 -0.84
CA PRO A 169 6.16 14.19 -0.24
C PRO A 169 5.55 13.25 0.82
N ALA A 170 6.07 12.01 0.92
CA ALA A 170 5.58 11.02 1.88
C ALA A 170 5.69 11.51 3.33
N GLU A 171 6.73 12.28 3.64
CA GLU A 171 6.98 12.89 4.95
C GLU A 171 5.89 13.90 5.33
N GLU A 172 5.45 14.71 4.37
CA GLU A 172 4.40 15.70 4.57
C GLU A 172 3.03 15.01 4.74
N MET A 173 2.77 13.97 3.96
CA MET A 173 1.57 13.13 4.13
C MET A 173 1.55 12.44 5.50
N ALA A 174 2.69 11.95 5.98
CA ALA A 174 2.81 11.35 7.30
C ALA A 174 2.54 12.36 8.42
N ALA A 175 3.10 13.57 8.31
CA ALA A 175 2.86 14.65 9.27
C ALA A 175 1.39 15.08 9.29
N MET A 176 0.74 15.14 8.13
CA MET A 176 -0.69 15.40 8.02
C MET A 176 -1.52 14.30 8.71
N ALA A 177 -1.22 13.03 8.42
CA ALA A 177 -1.89 11.90 9.05
C ALA A 177 -1.73 11.92 10.57
N GLU A 178 -0.51 12.15 11.09
CA GLU A 178 -0.26 12.28 12.53
C GLU A 178 -1.03 13.45 13.12
N GLY A 179 -1.02 14.62 12.47
CA GLY A 179 -1.79 15.78 12.92
C GLY A 179 -3.27 15.47 13.11
N VAL A 180 -3.87 14.79 12.13
CA VAL A 180 -5.28 14.34 12.23
C VAL A 180 -5.46 13.31 13.36
N MET A 181 -4.55 12.35 13.48
CA MET A 181 -4.62 11.30 14.50
C MET A 181 -4.53 11.85 15.93
N MET A 182 -3.63 12.82 16.17
CA MET A 182 -3.33 13.30 17.50
C MET A 182 -4.22 14.48 17.94
N ARG A 183 -4.68 15.30 17.00
CA ARG A 183 -5.36 16.57 17.27
C ARG A 183 -6.75 16.69 16.62
N GLY A 184 -7.11 15.72 15.78
CA GLY A 184 -8.37 15.79 15.03
C GLY A 184 -8.40 17.04 14.14
N ILE A 185 -9.57 17.68 14.03
CA ILE A 185 -9.74 18.89 13.22
C ILE A 185 -8.87 20.07 13.69
N GLY A 186 -8.45 20.09 14.96
CA GLY A 186 -7.61 21.15 15.52
C GLY A 186 -6.26 21.34 14.81
N PHE A 187 -5.77 20.32 14.08
CA PHE A 187 -4.52 20.47 13.31
C PHE A 187 -4.62 21.50 12.17
N LEU A 188 -5.84 21.85 11.72
CA LEU A 188 -6.08 22.85 10.69
C LEU A 188 -5.97 24.30 11.22
N GLU A 189 -5.99 24.49 12.54
CA GLU A 189 -5.93 25.81 13.18
C GLU A 189 -4.50 26.33 13.35
N GLU A 190 -3.49 25.47 13.21
CA GLU A 190 -2.09 25.83 13.30
C GLU A 190 -1.60 26.36 11.93
N LYS A 191 -1.19 27.63 11.90
CA LYS A 191 -0.54 28.32 10.78
C LYS A 191 0.97 28.30 10.95
#